data_a62b8a518313b3c00203db0c6bf856af
#
_entry.id   a62b8a518313b3c00203db0c6bf856af
#
_cell.length_a   1.000
_cell.length_b   1.000
_cell.length_c   1.000
_cell.angle_alpha   90.00
_cell.angle_beta   90.00
_cell.angle_gamma   90.00
#
_symmetry.space_group_name_H-M   'P 1'
#
loop_
_entity.id
_entity.type
_entity.pdbx_description
1 polymer ?
#
loop_
_entity_poly.entity_id
_entity_poly.type
_entity_poly.pdbx_seq_one_letter_code
_entity_poly.pdbx_strand_id
1 'polypeptide(L)'
;MENKQPLLSICIPTYNRAEALRKNLANIVSLEGFDDDVEIIISDNCSTDNTQEVGEYFSLKHPNIKYFRNAKNINDSNFSTALDHATGEYIKLLNDNALILPEGLIYLKEIVITNRTKRTPIFFTDNQIFTKKKESIIVCSDLNEYIEALSAFITAISCFGAWNEQWAIVNERTKYSEYKLNQVDWAFQIVSKFNGCILYDQQYYRGFQPGIRKGYNWFDVHINNFYKIMQPYIDKGLIDKKTVKIDKINHLYHFKPEIFQIFFYPWRAYWQYDTTDSFKILWSHYKTYPYFYWLMITAPFWGTWSYIIVPKVVKPFLNILGLYEITRKIIKRKQ
;
A
#
# COMPACT_ATOMS: atom_id res chain seq x y z
N MET A 1 1.70 -16.18 34.16
CA MET A 1 1.56 -14.78 33.65
C MET A 1 0.42 -14.82 32.66
N GLU A 2 -0.65 -14.05 32.88
CA GLU A 2 -1.69 -13.91 31.87
C GLU A 2 -1.03 -13.34 30.63
N ASN A 3 -1.20 -14.02 29.46
CA ASN A 3 -0.70 -13.52 28.20
C ASN A 3 -1.49 -12.24 27.86
N LYS A 4 -0.90 -11.07 28.15
CA LYS A 4 -1.47 -9.78 27.77
C LYS A 4 -1.64 -9.77 26.25
N GLN A 5 -2.85 -9.46 25.77
CA GLN A 5 -3.09 -9.30 24.34
C GLN A 5 -2.24 -8.13 23.80
N PRO A 6 -1.47 -8.32 22.73
CA PRO A 6 -0.73 -7.23 22.10
C PRO A 6 -1.67 -6.11 21.63
N LEU A 7 -1.19 -4.88 21.70
CA LEU A 7 -1.93 -3.73 21.17
C LEU A 7 -1.97 -3.74 19.64
N LEU A 8 -0.84 -4.08 19.02
CA LEU A 8 -0.63 -4.01 17.58
C LEU A 8 0.05 -5.29 17.07
N SER A 9 -0.55 -5.94 16.07
CA SER A 9 0.11 -6.97 15.27
C SER A 9 0.51 -6.41 13.91
N ILE A 10 1.79 -6.49 13.57
CA ILE A 10 2.31 -6.18 12.23
C ILE A 10 2.48 -7.49 11.49
N CYS A 11 1.69 -7.69 10.44
CA CYS A 11 1.64 -8.92 9.64
C CYS A 11 2.45 -8.76 8.36
N ILE A 12 3.46 -9.59 8.18
CA ILE A 12 4.44 -9.55 7.10
C ILE A 12 4.33 -10.82 6.26
N PRO A 13 3.50 -10.83 5.19
CA PRO A 13 3.51 -11.91 4.22
C PRO A 13 4.78 -11.83 3.37
N THR A 14 5.45 -12.96 3.17
CA THR A 14 6.71 -13.04 2.43
C THR A 14 6.79 -14.28 1.54
N TYR A 15 7.57 -14.21 0.46
CA TYR A 15 7.86 -15.35 -0.42
C TYR A 15 9.16 -15.14 -1.18
N ASN A 16 10.16 -16.04 -0.95
CA ASN A 16 11.48 -16.00 -1.58
C ASN A 16 12.16 -14.61 -1.46
N ARG A 17 12.25 -14.10 -0.23
CA ARG A 17 12.76 -12.75 0.06
C ARG A 17 13.58 -12.66 1.34
N ALA A 18 14.43 -13.65 1.58
CA ALA A 18 15.26 -13.75 2.79
C ALA A 18 15.95 -12.44 3.16
N GLU A 19 16.63 -11.79 2.19
CA GLU A 19 17.39 -10.57 2.46
C GLU A 19 16.49 -9.37 2.77
N ALA A 20 15.35 -9.25 2.07
CA ALA A 20 14.38 -8.19 2.35
C ALA A 20 13.76 -8.36 3.74
N LEU A 21 13.32 -9.57 4.07
CA LEU A 21 12.78 -9.90 5.37
C LEU A 21 13.80 -9.64 6.49
N ARG A 22 15.06 -10.05 6.31
CA ARG A 22 16.14 -9.80 7.27
C ARG A 22 16.31 -8.31 7.58
N LYS A 23 16.35 -7.47 6.55
CA LYS A 23 16.47 -6.01 6.70
C LYS A 23 15.25 -5.40 7.38
N ASN A 24 14.07 -5.87 7.02
CA ASN A 24 12.81 -5.41 7.61
C ASN A 24 12.78 -5.74 9.12
N LEU A 25 13.01 -6.99 9.48
CA LEU A 25 12.99 -7.43 10.88
C LEU A 25 14.10 -6.77 11.71
N ALA A 26 15.34 -6.67 11.18
CA ALA A 26 16.44 -5.97 11.85
C ALA A 26 16.10 -4.50 12.09
N ASN A 27 15.41 -3.84 11.15
CA ASN A 27 14.91 -2.49 11.36
C ASN A 27 13.87 -2.45 12.49
N ILE A 28 12.83 -3.30 12.46
CA ILE A 28 11.75 -3.27 13.45
C ILE A 28 12.27 -3.49 14.86
N VAL A 29 13.12 -4.50 15.09
CA VAL A 29 13.65 -4.81 16.44
C VAL A 29 14.61 -3.75 16.99
N SER A 30 15.11 -2.86 16.14
CA SER A 30 15.97 -1.74 16.55
C SER A 30 15.20 -0.47 16.90
N LEU A 31 13.88 -0.44 16.66
CA LEU A 31 13.09 0.77 16.85
C LEU A 31 12.67 0.95 18.31
N GLU A 32 12.66 2.19 18.74
CA GLU A 32 11.94 2.58 19.95
C GLU A 32 10.45 2.23 19.81
N GLY A 33 9.86 1.66 20.88
CA GLY A 33 8.47 1.18 20.87
C GLY A 33 8.29 -0.27 20.43
N PHE A 34 9.37 -1.00 20.04
CA PHE A 34 9.31 -2.45 19.88
C PHE A 34 9.39 -3.12 21.24
N ASP A 35 8.25 -3.45 21.81
CA ASP A 35 8.04 -4.02 23.14
C ASP A 35 6.92 -5.06 23.12
N ASP A 36 6.49 -5.55 24.30
CA ASP A 36 5.47 -6.59 24.44
C ASP A 36 4.07 -6.18 23.95
N ASP A 37 3.83 -4.89 23.67
CA ASP A 37 2.60 -4.41 23.05
C ASP A 37 2.59 -4.59 21.53
N VAL A 38 3.73 -4.96 20.92
CA VAL A 38 3.87 -5.17 19.48
C VAL A 38 4.17 -6.63 19.17
N GLU A 39 3.30 -7.24 18.39
CA GLU A 39 3.48 -8.58 17.84
C GLU A 39 3.87 -8.49 16.35
N ILE A 40 4.82 -9.29 15.92
CA ILE A 40 5.17 -9.44 14.50
C ILE A 40 4.77 -10.85 14.05
N ILE A 41 3.96 -10.91 13.00
CA ILE A 41 3.54 -12.16 12.35
C ILE A 41 4.26 -12.27 11.00
N ILE A 42 5.13 -13.24 10.86
CA ILE A 42 5.77 -13.58 9.59
C ILE A 42 4.99 -14.75 8.99
N SER A 43 4.38 -14.54 7.82
CA SER A 43 3.70 -15.60 7.07
C SER A 43 4.49 -15.92 5.80
N ASP A 44 5.28 -16.99 5.87
CA ASP A 44 6.10 -17.49 4.77
C ASP A 44 5.26 -18.37 3.83
N ASN A 45 5.16 -17.97 2.59
CA ASN A 45 4.37 -18.63 1.55
C ASN A 45 5.08 -19.84 0.92
N CYS A 46 5.69 -20.71 1.76
CA CYS A 46 6.46 -21.87 1.31
C CYS A 46 7.71 -21.49 0.50
N SER A 47 8.52 -20.57 1.00
CA SER A 47 9.76 -20.13 0.36
C SER A 47 10.77 -21.26 0.16
N THR A 48 11.56 -21.15 -0.92
CA THR A 48 12.63 -22.11 -1.28
C THR A 48 14.04 -21.54 -1.12
N ASP A 49 14.14 -20.27 -0.74
CA ASP A 49 15.38 -19.60 -0.35
C ASP A 49 15.55 -19.62 1.18
N ASN A 50 16.50 -18.85 1.71
CA ASN A 50 16.79 -18.78 3.15
C ASN A 50 15.76 -17.97 3.96
N THR A 51 14.55 -17.73 3.43
CA THR A 51 13.49 -16.98 4.14
C THR A 51 13.09 -17.67 5.44
N GLN A 52 13.00 -19.02 5.43
CA GLN A 52 12.70 -19.82 6.62
C GLN A 52 13.74 -19.59 7.72
N GLU A 53 15.02 -19.72 7.40
CA GLU A 53 16.11 -19.52 8.37
C GLU A 53 16.07 -18.12 9.00
N VAL A 54 15.74 -17.11 8.21
CA VAL A 54 15.59 -15.73 8.69
C VAL A 54 14.42 -15.63 9.67
N GLY A 55 13.25 -16.15 9.30
CA GLY A 55 12.05 -16.10 10.14
C GLY A 55 12.25 -16.81 11.49
N GLU A 56 12.79 -18.03 11.45
CA GLU A 56 13.10 -18.82 12.64
C GLU A 56 14.14 -18.13 13.54
N TYR A 57 15.21 -17.55 12.97
CA TYR A 57 16.23 -16.83 13.72
C TYR A 57 15.64 -15.67 14.54
N PHE A 58 14.79 -14.84 13.94
CA PHE A 58 14.19 -13.72 14.67
C PHE A 58 13.14 -14.16 15.69
N SER A 59 12.33 -15.18 15.39
CA SER A 59 11.33 -15.71 16.33
C SER A 59 11.96 -16.39 17.54
N LEU A 60 13.13 -17.01 17.39
CA LEU A 60 13.88 -17.56 18.52
C LEU A 60 14.47 -16.49 19.44
N LYS A 61 14.83 -15.33 18.90
CA LYS A 61 15.44 -14.22 19.67
C LYS A 61 14.41 -13.29 20.31
N HIS A 62 13.22 -13.17 19.73
CA HIS A 62 12.21 -12.24 20.14
C HIS A 62 10.86 -12.96 20.31
N PRO A 63 10.38 -13.21 21.54
CA PRO A 63 9.15 -13.97 21.78
C PRO A 63 7.89 -13.38 21.19
N ASN A 64 7.89 -12.07 20.91
CA ASN A 64 6.80 -11.35 20.24
C ASN A 64 6.89 -11.38 18.70
N ILE A 65 7.88 -12.08 18.12
CA ILE A 65 7.95 -12.38 16.68
C ILE A 65 7.55 -13.84 16.48
N LYS A 66 6.51 -14.07 15.68
CA LYS A 66 5.99 -15.40 15.38
C LYS A 66 6.19 -15.72 13.91
N TYR A 67 6.74 -16.89 13.61
CA TYR A 67 6.96 -17.38 12.26
C TYR A 67 6.03 -18.53 11.93
N PHE A 68 5.31 -18.40 10.83
CA PHE A 68 4.42 -19.41 10.27
C PHE A 68 4.80 -19.69 8.82
N ARG A 69 4.83 -20.96 8.44
CA ARG A 69 5.13 -21.37 7.09
C ARG A 69 3.98 -22.17 6.51
N ASN A 70 3.52 -21.76 5.33
CA ASN A 70 2.50 -22.48 4.60
C ASN A 70 3.04 -23.81 4.06
N ALA A 71 2.20 -24.83 3.98
CA ALA A 71 2.56 -26.13 3.41
C ALA A 71 2.84 -26.05 1.89
N LYS A 72 2.26 -25.09 1.20
CA LYS A 72 2.45 -24.79 -0.23
C LYS A 72 2.31 -23.29 -0.51
N ASN A 73 2.79 -22.84 -1.66
CA ASN A 73 2.55 -21.47 -2.09
C ASN A 73 1.06 -21.28 -2.44
N ILE A 74 0.39 -20.39 -1.70
CA ILE A 74 -1.03 -20.06 -1.84
C ILE A 74 -1.25 -18.68 -2.49
N ASN A 75 -0.21 -18.13 -3.13
CA ASN A 75 -0.23 -16.82 -3.78
C ASN A 75 -0.72 -15.71 -2.84
N ASP A 76 -1.56 -14.82 -3.31
CA ASP A 76 -2.05 -13.64 -2.58
C ASP A 76 -3.01 -13.99 -1.41
N SER A 77 -3.44 -15.25 -1.29
CA SER A 77 -4.14 -15.72 -0.08
C SER A 77 -3.26 -15.68 1.17
N ASN A 78 -1.92 -15.60 0.99
CA ASN A 78 -0.99 -15.46 2.10
C ASN A 78 -1.18 -14.16 2.90
N PHE A 79 -1.75 -13.12 2.30
CA PHE A 79 -2.05 -11.87 3.01
C PHE A 79 -3.13 -12.06 4.08
N SER A 80 -4.23 -12.75 3.75
CA SER A 80 -5.26 -13.08 4.73
C SER A 80 -4.74 -14.05 5.78
N THR A 81 -3.95 -15.05 5.38
CA THR A 81 -3.33 -16.00 6.31
C THR A 81 -2.43 -15.30 7.34
N ALA A 82 -1.66 -14.29 6.93
CA ALA A 82 -0.86 -13.50 7.84
C ALA A 82 -1.71 -12.77 8.89
N LEU A 83 -2.85 -12.19 8.47
CA LEU A 83 -3.78 -11.52 9.37
C LEU A 83 -4.52 -12.52 10.29
N ASP A 84 -4.82 -13.72 9.82
CA ASP A 84 -5.50 -14.77 10.60
C ASP A 84 -4.63 -15.31 11.76
N HIS A 85 -3.32 -15.20 11.67
CA HIS A 85 -2.40 -15.55 12.75
C HIS A 85 -2.24 -14.46 13.82
N ALA A 86 -2.71 -13.24 13.55
CA ALA A 86 -2.53 -12.10 14.43
C ALA A 86 -3.44 -12.18 15.67
N THR A 87 -2.89 -11.81 16.82
CA THR A 87 -3.62 -11.84 18.10
C THR A 87 -3.82 -10.45 18.72
N GLY A 88 -3.21 -9.42 18.16
CA GLY A 88 -3.31 -8.04 18.64
C GLY A 88 -4.71 -7.44 18.52
N GLU A 89 -4.95 -6.35 19.26
CA GLU A 89 -6.22 -5.62 19.17
C GLU A 89 -6.40 -4.97 17.80
N TYR A 90 -5.34 -4.39 17.26
CA TYR A 90 -5.28 -3.85 15.91
C TYR A 90 -4.27 -4.66 15.08
N ILE A 91 -4.67 -5.10 13.91
CA ILE A 91 -3.86 -5.92 13.00
C ILE A 91 -3.55 -5.13 11.74
N LYS A 92 -2.32 -5.17 11.26
CA LYS A 92 -1.87 -4.34 10.15
C LYS A 92 -0.95 -5.09 9.21
N LEU A 93 -1.21 -5.01 7.90
CA LEU A 93 -0.28 -5.50 6.89
C LEU A 93 0.93 -4.57 6.73
N LEU A 94 2.09 -5.16 6.55
CA LEU A 94 3.32 -4.48 6.16
C LEU A 94 4.05 -5.30 5.10
N ASN A 95 4.54 -4.66 4.03
CA ASN A 95 5.36 -5.36 3.05
C ASN A 95 6.71 -5.77 3.64
N ASP A 96 7.23 -6.93 3.25
CA ASP A 96 8.55 -7.44 3.65
C ASP A 96 9.72 -6.54 3.20
N ASN A 97 9.50 -5.63 2.27
CA ASN A 97 10.46 -4.62 1.79
C ASN A 97 10.18 -3.20 2.31
N ALA A 98 9.46 -3.07 3.39
CA ALA A 98 9.22 -1.80 4.07
C ALA A 98 10.16 -1.63 5.27
N LEU A 99 10.74 -0.47 5.45
CA LEU A 99 11.47 -0.09 6.65
C LEU A 99 10.63 0.94 7.41
N ILE A 100 10.24 0.63 8.62
CA ILE A 100 9.55 1.58 9.49
C ILE A 100 10.53 2.71 9.86
N LEU A 101 10.08 3.94 9.80
CA LEU A 101 10.87 5.11 10.17
C LEU A 101 11.11 5.16 11.70
N PRO A 102 12.13 5.86 12.19
CA PRO A 102 12.49 5.85 13.63
C PRO A 102 11.31 6.06 14.58
N GLU A 103 10.43 7.03 14.31
CA GLU A 103 9.25 7.33 15.13
C GLU A 103 7.98 6.59 14.65
N GLY A 104 8.09 5.81 13.56
CA GLY A 104 6.94 5.21 12.89
C GLY A 104 6.20 4.18 13.73
N LEU A 105 6.90 3.42 14.57
CA LEU A 105 6.28 2.42 15.44
C LEU A 105 5.54 3.06 16.61
N ILE A 106 6.14 4.08 17.21
CA ILE A 106 5.50 4.88 18.27
C ILE A 106 4.23 5.54 17.71
N TYR A 107 4.33 6.17 16.54
CA TYR A 107 3.20 6.78 15.84
C TYR A 107 2.03 5.78 15.63
N LEU A 108 2.32 4.57 15.15
CA LEU A 108 1.29 3.53 14.97
C LEU A 108 0.62 3.17 16.31
N LYS A 109 1.41 2.96 17.37
CA LYS A 109 0.90 2.63 18.71
C LYS A 109 0.01 3.74 19.27
N GLU A 110 0.44 4.99 19.20
CA GLU A 110 -0.31 6.15 19.71
C GLU A 110 -1.68 6.29 19.05
N ILE A 111 -1.75 6.08 17.73
CA ILE A 111 -3.01 6.14 17.00
C ILE A 111 -3.93 4.98 17.41
N VAL A 112 -3.40 3.77 17.54
CA VAL A 112 -4.18 2.61 18.00
C VAL A 112 -4.71 2.87 19.42
N ILE A 113 -3.88 3.36 20.35
CA ILE A 113 -4.29 3.72 21.71
C ILE A 113 -5.40 4.78 21.70
N THR A 114 -5.23 5.84 20.90
CA THR A 114 -6.21 6.94 20.81
C THR A 114 -7.58 6.47 20.33
N ASN A 115 -7.62 5.46 19.42
CA ASN A 115 -8.85 4.95 18.84
C ASN A 115 -9.40 3.68 19.54
N ARG A 116 -8.69 3.17 20.55
CA ARG A 116 -8.98 1.89 21.21
C ARG A 116 -10.38 1.78 21.79
N THR A 117 -10.91 2.88 22.33
CA THR A 117 -12.25 2.89 22.96
C THR A 117 -13.38 2.87 21.94
N LYS A 118 -13.27 3.67 20.88
CA LYS A 118 -14.31 3.79 19.85
C LYS A 118 -14.23 2.69 18.79
N ARG A 119 -13.03 2.21 18.51
CA ARG A 119 -12.73 1.21 17.48
C ARG A 119 -13.35 1.53 16.10
N THR A 120 -13.44 2.84 15.78
CA THR A 120 -13.74 3.26 14.41
C THR A 120 -12.69 2.66 13.46
N PRO A 121 -13.05 2.18 12.27
CA PRO A 121 -12.05 1.73 11.29
C PRO A 121 -11.01 2.80 11.04
N ILE A 122 -9.73 2.44 11.11
CA ILE A 122 -8.60 3.36 10.86
C ILE A 122 -7.68 2.77 9.81
N PHE A 123 -7.14 3.64 8.95
CA PHE A 123 -6.16 3.25 7.94
C PHE A 123 -4.99 4.23 7.94
N PHE A 124 -3.79 3.71 7.65
CA PHE A 124 -2.55 4.48 7.60
C PHE A 124 -2.12 4.65 6.15
N THR A 125 -2.07 5.87 5.65
CA THR A 125 -1.99 6.14 4.20
C THR A 125 -0.63 6.63 3.70
N ASP A 126 0.33 6.83 4.59
CA ASP A 126 1.74 7.09 4.27
C ASP A 126 1.97 8.30 3.33
N ASN A 127 1.30 9.43 3.61
CA ASN A 127 1.30 10.65 2.78
C ASN A 127 0.76 10.45 1.35
N GLN A 128 -0.25 9.57 1.19
CA GLN A 128 -0.80 9.21 -0.12
C GLN A 128 -2.25 9.68 -0.31
N ILE A 129 -2.74 10.58 0.53
CA ILE A 129 -4.09 11.12 0.41
C ILE A 129 -4.20 12.11 -0.75
N PHE A 130 -5.29 11.99 -1.49
CA PHE A 130 -5.56 12.75 -2.72
C PHE A 130 -6.22 14.10 -2.51
N THR A 131 -6.65 14.41 -1.31
CA THR A 131 -7.39 15.65 -1.08
C THR A 131 -6.48 16.88 -1.17
N LYS A 132 -7.07 18.00 -1.66
CA LYS A 132 -6.39 19.30 -1.72
C LYS A 132 -6.04 19.88 -0.35
N LYS A 133 -6.64 19.35 0.72
CA LYS A 133 -6.36 19.73 2.10
C LYS A 133 -5.20 18.88 2.61
N LYS A 134 -4.13 19.50 3.03
CA LYS A 134 -2.99 18.84 3.73
C LYS A 134 -3.37 18.60 5.20
N GLU A 135 -4.41 17.81 5.42
CA GLU A 135 -4.80 17.38 6.75
C GLU A 135 -4.16 16.01 6.99
N SER A 136 -3.46 15.87 8.11
CA SER A 136 -2.86 14.58 8.51
C SER A 136 -3.90 13.56 8.99
N ILE A 137 -5.15 13.99 9.21
CA ILE A 137 -6.25 13.16 9.66
C ILE A 137 -7.49 13.52 8.84
N ILE A 138 -8.09 12.53 8.19
CA ILE A 138 -9.34 12.69 7.42
C ILE A 138 -10.37 11.71 7.95
N VAL A 139 -11.55 12.22 8.28
CA VAL A 139 -12.71 11.42 8.63
C VAL A 139 -13.55 11.22 7.39
N CYS A 140 -13.76 9.97 7.00
CA CYS A 140 -14.67 9.59 5.92
C CYS A 140 -15.96 9.06 6.53
N SER A 141 -17.10 9.63 6.13
CA SER A 141 -18.42 9.27 6.65
C SER A 141 -19.05 8.05 5.95
N ASP A 142 -18.51 7.67 4.79
CA ASP A 142 -18.96 6.52 4.01
C ASP A 142 -17.87 5.97 3.09
N LEU A 143 -18.23 4.97 2.30
CA LEU A 143 -17.34 4.34 1.32
C LEU A 143 -16.98 5.28 0.15
N ASN A 144 -17.86 6.22 -0.21
CA ASN A 144 -17.61 7.15 -1.29
C ASN A 144 -16.49 8.12 -0.91
N GLU A 145 -16.57 8.73 0.28
CA GLU A 145 -15.53 9.62 0.78
C GLU A 145 -14.19 8.89 0.95
N TYR A 146 -14.21 7.63 1.42
CA TYR A 146 -13.01 6.79 1.50
C TYR A 146 -12.33 6.59 0.13
N ILE A 147 -13.12 6.25 -0.90
CA ILE A 147 -12.62 6.07 -2.27
C ILE A 147 -12.12 7.40 -2.85
N GLU A 148 -12.86 8.49 -2.68
CA GLU A 148 -12.46 9.80 -3.18
C GLU A 148 -11.15 10.30 -2.52
N ALA A 149 -10.94 9.96 -1.25
CA ALA A 149 -9.73 10.33 -0.52
C ALA A 149 -8.48 9.54 -0.95
N LEU A 150 -8.60 8.25 -1.20
CA LEU A 150 -7.46 7.35 -1.45
C LEU A 150 -7.30 6.93 -2.90
N SER A 151 -8.41 6.71 -3.63
CA SER A 151 -8.38 6.24 -5.01
C SER A 151 -7.44 5.03 -5.21
N ALA A 152 -6.50 5.10 -6.13
CA ALA A 152 -5.54 4.04 -6.42
C ALA A 152 -4.74 3.54 -5.20
N PHE A 153 -4.55 4.36 -4.16
CA PHE A 153 -3.78 3.98 -2.98
C PHE A 153 -4.49 2.98 -2.06
N ILE A 154 -5.78 2.75 -2.25
CA ILE A 154 -6.49 1.63 -1.60
C ILE A 154 -5.82 0.29 -1.94
N THR A 155 -5.17 0.19 -3.09
CA THR A 155 -4.45 -1.01 -3.51
C THR A 155 -3.13 -1.24 -2.77
N ALA A 156 -2.62 -0.26 -2.02
CA ALA A 156 -1.39 -0.39 -1.26
C ALA A 156 -1.60 -1.26 -0.02
N ILE A 157 -0.94 -2.42 0.01
CA ILE A 157 -1.09 -3.42 1.08
C ILE A 157 -0.78 -2.83 2.46
N SER A 158 0.28 -2.04 2.56
CA SER A 158 0.69 -1.42 3.83
C SER A 158 -0.29 -0.35 4.35
N CYS A 159 -1.30 0.05 3.55
CA CYS A 159 -2.37 0.89 4.04
C CYS A 159 -3.44 0.11 4.81
N PHE A 160 -3.58 -1.21 4.56
CA PHE A 160 -4.60 -2.02 5.20
C PHE A 160 -4.26 -2.34 6.65
N GLY A 161 -5.24 -2.18 7.50
CA GLY A 161 -5.29 -2.64 8.87
C GLY A 161 -6.74 -2.65 9.35
N ALA A 162 -7.00 -3.34 10.45
CA ALA A 162 -8.33 -3.46 11.04
C ALA A 162 -8.23 -3.76 12.54
N TRP A 163 -9.24 -3.41 13.31
CA TRP A 163 -9.43 -4.01 14.61
C TRP A 163 -9.72 -5.49 14.45
N ASN A 164 -9.25 -6.33 15.37
CA ASN A 164 -9.36 -7.79 15.23
C ASN A 164 -10.83 -8.24 15.05
N GLU A 165 -11.76 -7.62 15.77
CA GLU A 165 -13.19 -7.88 15.61
C GLU A 165 -13.75 -7.40 14.25
N GLN A 166 -13.16 -6.37 13.64
CA GLN A 166 -13.52 -5.95 12.29
C GLN A 166 -12.99 -6.92 11.24
N TRP A 167 -11.79 -7.48 11.46
CA TRP A 167 -11.27 -8.56 10.63
C TRP A 167 -12.14 -9.82 10.72
N ALA A 168 -12.66 -10.13 11.90
CA ALA A 168 -13.50 -11.31 12.10
C ALA A 168 -14.80 -11.30 11.26
N ILE A 169 -15.33 -10.12 10.90
CA ILE A 169 -16.54 -10.01 10.07
C ILE A 169 -16.27 -9.98 8.56
N VAL A 170 -15.02 -9.91 8.12
CA VAL A 170 -14.69 -9.94 6.70
C VAL A 170 -14.94 -11.33 6.14
N ASN A 171 -15.83 -11.40 5.16
CA ASN A 171 -16.22 -12.65 4.49
C ASN A 171 -15.38 -12.89 3.23
N GLU A 172 -15.30 -14.15 2.78
CA GLU A 172 -14.67 -14.55 1.53
C GLU A 172 -13.27 -13.93 1.33
N ARG A 173 -12.42 -13.96 2.38
CA ARG A 173 -11.12 -13.26 2.47
C ARG A 173 -10.16 -13.53 1.31
N THR A 174 -10.34 -14.60 0.57
CA THR A 174 -9.48 -15.02 -0.56
C THR A 174 -10.15 -14.86 -1.92
N LYS A 175 -11.36 -14.31 -1.99
CA LYS A 175 -12.19 -14.20 -3.19
C LYS A 175 -11.48 -13.53 -4.37
N TYR A 176 -10.68 -12.53 -4.08
CA TYR A 176 -9.98 -11.75 -5.09
C TYR A 176 -8.46 -12.00 -5.13
N SER A 177 -8.00 -13.18 -4.63
CA SER A 177 -6.57 -13.53 -4.65
C SER A 177 -6.00 -13.57 -6.07
N GLU A 178 -6.75 -14.05 -7.07
CA GLU A 178 -6.34 -14.01 -8.47
C GLU A 178 -6.26 -12.60 -9.03
N TYR A 179 -7.02 -11.67 -8.48
CA TYR A 179 -6.98 -10.24 -8.84
C TYR A 179 -5.85 -9.49 -8.15
N LYS A 180 -5.17 -10.11 -7.17
CA LYS A 180 -4.05 -9.54 -6.37
C LYS A 180 -4.44 -8.32 -5.51
N LEU A 181 -5.73 -8.17 -5.19
CA LEU A 181 -6.29 -6.99 -4.53
C LEU A 181 -7.33 -7.34 -3.46
N ASN A 182 -7.15 -8.46 -2.74
CA ASN A 182 -8.05 -8.84 -1.65
C ASN A 182 -8.28 -7.71 -0.64
N GLN A 183 -7.23 -6.94 -0.30
CA GLN A 183 -7.27 -5.85 0.67
C GLN A 183 -8.26 -4.72 0.28
N VAL A 184 -8.55 -4.56 -1.00
CA VAL A 184 -9.53 -3.58 -1.49
C VAL A 184 -10.92 -3.98 -1.02
N ASP A 185 -11.30 -5.24 -1.23
CA ASP A 185 -12.60 -5.78 -0.82
C ASP A 185 -12.75 -5.80 0.70
N TRP A 186 -11.69 -6.19 1.43
CA TRP A 186 -11.72 -6.15 2.90
C TRP A 186 -11.97 -4.75 3.44
N ALA A 187 -11.27 -3.75 2.91
CA ALA A 187 -11.48 -2.35 3.29
C ALA A 187 -12.90 -1.90 2.96
N PHE A 188 -13.42 -2.24 1.78
CA PHE A 188 -14.79 -1.90 1.38
C PHE A 188 -15.83 -2.54 2.29
N GLN A 189 -15.67 -3.82 2.66
CA GLN A 189 -16.57 -4.50 3.61
C GLN A 189 -16.55 -3.79 4.96
N ILE A 190 -15.37 -3.48 5.51
CA ILE A 190 -15.22 -2.83 6.81
C ILE A 190 -15.82 -1.41 6.78
N VAL A 191 -15.41 -0.56 5.84
CA VAL A 191 -15.87 0.83 5.75
C VAL A 191 -17.39 0.90 5.56
N SER A 192 -17.95 0.03 4.71
CA SER A 192 -19.40 -0.04 4.51
C SER A 192 -20.15 -0.50 5.76
N LYS A 193 -19.61 -1.47 6.50
CA LYS A 193 -20.25 -2.03 7.69
C LYS A 193 -20.28 -1.06 8.87
N PHE A 194 -19.22 -0.27 9.02
CA PHE A 194 -19.05 0.67 10.13
C PHE A 194 -19.43 2.12 9.77
N ASN A 195 -19.97 2.35 8.58
CA ASN A 195 -20.39 3.66 8.07
C ASN A 195 -19.26 4.70 8.18
N GLY A 196 -18.09 4.37 7.60
CA GLY A 196 -16.97 5.28 7.51
C GLY A 196 -15.70 4.79 8.18
N CYS A 197 -14.70 5.67 8.20
CA CYS A 197 -13.37 5.40 8.75
C CYS A 197 -12.61 6.68 9.04
N ILE A 198 -11.43 6.55 9.65
CA ILE A 198 -10.46 7.63 9.84
C ILE A 198 -9.18 7.25 9.09
N LEU A 199 -8.70 8.17 8.26
CA LEU A 199 -7.41 8.04 7.57
C LEU A 199 -6.36 8.86 8.30
N TYR A 200 -5.24 8.23 8.60
CA TYR A 200 -4.06 8.86 9.19
C TYR A 200 -2.96 8.98 8.15
N ASP A 201 -2.71 10.21 7.68
CA ASP A 201 -1.83 10.50 6.54
C ASP A 201 -0.50 11.09 6.98
N GLN A 202 0.32 10.25 7.57
CA GLN A 202 1.70 10.57 7.92
C GLN A 202 2.61 9.46 7.41
N GLN A 203 3.76 9.83 6.89
CA GLN A 203 4.77 8.87 6.49
C GLN A 203 5.34 8.17 7.72
N TYR A 204 5.17 6.85 7.80
CA TYR A 204 5.66 6.02 8.90
C TYR A 204 6.62 4.92 8.43
N TYR A 205 6.71 4.67 7.13
CA TYR A 205 7.67 3.74 6.55
C TYR A 205 8.24 4.25 5.23
N ARG A 206 9.25 3.57 4.72
CA ARG A 206 9.76 3.73 3.36
C ARG A 206 9.98 2.36 2.74
N GLY A 207 9.55 2.19 1.51
CA GLY A 207 9.87 1.00 0.73
C GLY A 207 11.33 1.03 0.27
N PHE A 208 11.93 -0.15 0.14
CA PHE A 208 13.18 -0.33 -0.59
C PHE A 208 13.01 -1.40 -1.67
N GLN A 209 13.79 -1.29 -2.75
CA GLN A 209 13.64 -2.21 -3.87
C GLN A 209 14.50 -3.45 -3.67
N PRO A 210 13.92 -4.64 -3.58
CA PRO A 210 14.67 -5.89 -3.42
C PRO A 210 15.16 -6.48 -4.76
N GLY A 211 15.28 -5.68 -5.82
CA GLY A 211 15.68 -6.12 -7.16
C GLY A 211 14.59 -5.97 -8.23
N ILE A 212 14.90 -6.44 -9.46
CA ILE A 212 13.95 -6.38 -10.58
C ILE A 212 12.78 -7.34 -10.33
N ARG A 213 11.57 -6.83 -10.27
CA ARG A 213 10.36 -7.64 -10.23
C ARG A 213 9.93 -7.99 -11.65
N LYS A 214 9.89 -9.27 -12.00
CA LYS A 214 9.12 -9.75 -13.14
C LYS A 214 7.66 -9.74 -12.72
N GLY A 215 6.85 -8.96 -13.42
CA GLY A 215 5.58 -8.58 -12.90
C GLY A 215 4.41 -9.09 -13.69
N TYR A 216 3.29 -8.94 -13.06
CA TYR A 216 1.95 -9.00 -13.60
C TYR A 216 1.68 -7.78 -14.50
N ASN A 217 0.58 -7.80 -15.24
CA ASN A 217 0.12 -6.63 -15.98
C ASN A 217 -0.39 -5.56 -14.99
N TRP A 218 0.33 -4.45 -14.91
CA TRP A 218 0.04 -3.37 -13.97
C TRP A 218 -1.37 -2.81 -14.15
N PHE A 219 -1.75 -2.51 -15.40
CA PHE A 219 -3.06 -1.92 -15.67
C PHE A 219 -4.19 -2.92 -15.50
N ASP A 220 -3.94 -4.21 -15.76
CA ASP A 220 -4.95 -5.24 -15.50
C ASP A 220 -5.26 -5.32 -14.00
N VAL A 221 -4.23 -5.37 -13.15
CA VAL A 221 -4.42 -5.43 -11.70
C VAL A 221 -5.03 -4.13 -11.16
N HIS A 222 -4.41 -2.99 -11.41
CA HIS A 222 -4.79 -1.74 -10.74
C HIS A 222 -5.97 -1.01 -11.41
N ILE A 223 -6.40 -1.41 -12.59
CA ILE A 223 -7.57 -0.84 -13.29
C ILE A 223 -8.67 -1.88 -13.43
N ASN A 224 -8.48 -2.91 -14.28
CA ASN A 224 -9.53 -3.89 -14.54
C ASN A 224 -10.00 -4.57 -13.26
N ASN A 225 -9.07 -5.15 -12.48
CA ASN A 225 -9.41 -5.93 -11.31
C ASN A 225 -9.94 -5.04 -10.18
N PHE A 226 -9.38 -3.82 -10.03
CA PHE A 226 -9.90 -2.84 -9.08
C PHE A 226 -11.38 -2.50 -9.34
N TYR A 227 -11.74 -2.18 -10.59
CA TYR A 227 -13.14 -1.86 -10.91
C TYR A 227 -14.06 -3.08 -10.92
N LYS A 228 -13.54 -4.29 -11.18
CA LYS A 228 -14.30 -5.54 -10.97
C LYS A 228 -14.64 -5.77 -9.50
N ILE A 229 -13.72 -5.46 -8.58
CA ILE A 229 -13.97 -5.55 -7.13
C ILE A 229 -14.97 -4.48 -6.69
N MET A 230 -14.91 -3.29 -7.27
CA MET A 230 -15.83 -2.19 -6.97
C MET A 230 -17.26 -2.45 -7.46
N GLN A 231 -17.44 -3.20 -8.56
CA GLN A 231 -18.73 -3.37 -9.24
C GLN A 231 -19.87 -3.89 -8.32
N PRO A 232 -19.67 -4.91 -7.48
CA PRO A 232 -20.73 -5.37 -6.57
C PRO A 232 -21.21 -4.30 -5.56
N TYR A 233 -20.33 -3.36 -5.21
CA TYR A 233 -20.67 -2.26 -4.30
C TYR A 233 -21.45 -1.15 -5.03
N ILE A 234 -21.13 -0.92 -6.32
CA ILE A 234 -21.90 -0.04 -7.21
C ILE A 234 -23.33 -0.60 -7.40
N ASP A 235 -23.45 -1.90 -7.69
CA ASP A 235 -24.72 -2.56 -7.95
C ASP A 235 -25.63 -2.55 -6.70
N LYS A 236 -25.04 -2.55 -5.51
CA LYS A 236 -25.75 -2.41 -4.23
C LYS A 236 -26.06 -0.95 -3.85
N GLY A 237 -25.63 0.04 -4.63
CA GLY A 237 -25.80 1.47 -4.35
C GLY A 237 -24.92 2.00 -3.21
N LEU A 238 -23.89 1.27 -2.80
CA LEU A 238 -22.93 1.70 -1.76
C LEU A 238 -21.86 2.65 -2.33
N ILE A 239 -21.62 2.56 -3.62
CA ILE A 239 -20.71 3.46 -4.38
C ILE A 239 -21.53 4.14 -5.47
N ASP A 240 -21.54 5.45 -5.49
CA ASP A 240 -22.29 6.22 -6.47
C ASP A 240 -21.49 6.46 -7.78
N LYS A 241 -22.21 6.81 -8.84
CA LYS A 241 -21.62 7.08 -10.17
C LYS A 241 -20.69 8.30 -10.17
N LYS A 242 -20.91 9.25 -9.28
CA LYS A 242 -20.08 10.45 -9.15
C LYS A 242 -18.71 10.05 -8.58
N THR A 243 -18.68 9.25 -7.53
CA THR A 243 -17.45 8.71 -6.92
C THR A 243 -16.65 7.90 -7.93
N VAL A 244 -17.28 7.00 -8.69
CA VAL A 244 -16.61 6.25 -9.76
C VAL A 244 -15.96 7.18 -10.80
N LYS A 245 -16.64 8.27 -11.17
CA LYS A 245 -16.11 9.26 -12.13
C LYS A 245 -14.91 10.01 -11.56
N ILE A 246 -14.97 10.44 -10.31
CA ILE A 246 -13.87 11.13 -9.61
C ILE A 246 -12.69 10.18 -9.49
N ASP A 247 -12.93 8.97 -9.01
CA ASP A 247 -11.90 7.94 -8.84
C ASP A 247 -11.17 7.63 -10.16
N LYS A 248 -11.88 7.48 -11.29
CA LYS A 248 -11.26 7.28 -12.60
C LYS A 248 -10.31 8.40 -13.01
N ILE A 249 -10.65 9.65 -12.71
CA ILE A 249 -9.76 10.79 -12.98
C ILE A 249 -8.53 10.74 -12.07
N ASN A 250 -8.73 10.42 -10.80
CA ASN A 250 -7.66 10.30 -9.82
C ASN A 250 -6.70 9.17 -10.17
N HIS A 251 -7.20 8.01 -10.60
CA HIS A 251 -6.38 6.90 -11.11
C HIS A 251 -5.49 7.32 -12.26
N LEU A 252 -6.03 8.00 -13.28
CA LEU A 252 -5.23 8.50 -14.39
C LEU A 252 -4.14 9.48 -13.92
N TYR A 253 -4.45 10.29 -12.94
CA TYR A 253 -3.49 11.23 -12.38
C TYR A 253 -2.35 10.51 -11.65
N HIS A 254 -2.67 9.49 -10.85
CA HIS A 254 -1.67 8.70 -10.14
C HIS A 254 -0.80 7.88 -11.07
N PHE A 255 -1.38 7.26 -12.07
CA PHE A 255 -0.66 6.35 -12.96
C PHE A 255 0.09 7.08 -14.10
N LYS A 256 0.20 8.41 -14.05
CA LYS A 256 1.05 9.14 -15.00
C LYS A 256 2.46 8.57 -15.13
N PRO A 257 3.19 8.28 -14.04
CA PRO A 257 4.54 7.72 -14.13
C PRO A 257 4.57 6.38 -14.83
N GLU A 258 3.64 5.48 -14.50
CA GLU A 258 3.52 4.15 -15.08
C GLU A 258 3.11 4.21 -16.54
N ILE A 259 2.14 5.07 -16.89
CA ILE A 259 1.74 5.32 -18.28
C ILE A 259 2.93 5.80 -19.09
N PHE A 260 3.67 6.78 -18.59
CA PHE A 260 4.86 7.27 -19.28
C PHE A 260 5.92 6.18 -19.43
N GLN A 261 6.24 5.45 -18.36
CA GLN A 261 7.25 4.40 -18.40
C GLN A 261 6.88 3.27 -19.34
N ILE A 262 5.63 2.78 -19.29
CA ILE A 262 5.18 1.64 -20.08
C ILE A 262 5.09 1.98 -21.57
N PHE A 263 4.57 3.16 -21.94
CA PHE A 263 4.31 3.48 -23.35
C PHE A 263 5.44 4.27 -24.02
N PHE A 264 6.17 5.09 -23.27
CA PHE A 264 7.14 6.01 -23.87
C PHE A 264 8.59 5.72 -23.45
N TYR A 265 8.79 4.88 -22.41
CA TYR A 265 10.12 4.60 -21.88
C TYR A 265 10.29 3.19 -21.31
N PRO A 266 9.82 2.15 -22.03
CA PRO A 266 9.71 0.78 -21.50
C PRO A 266 11.07 0.18 -21.09
N TRP A 267 12.19 0.56 -21.74
CA TRP A 267 13.53 0.02 -21.45
C TRP A 267 14.14 0.51 -20.14
N ARG A 268 13.49 1.42 -19.43
CA ARG A 268 13.95 1.95 -18.13
C ARG A 268 13.04 1.62 -16.97
N ALA A 269 11.96 0.90 -17.19
CA ALA A 269 11.13 0.46 -16.10
C ALA A 269 11.98 -0.42 -15.15
N TYR A 270 12.09 -0.01 -13.89
CA TYR A 270 12.64 -0.86 -12.82
C TYR A 270 11.81 -2.13 -12.66
N TRP A 271 10.63 -2.14 -13.25
CA TRP A 271 9.66 -3.19 -13.24
C TRP A 271 9.53 -3.71 -14.66
N GLN A 272 9.76 -5.00 -14.85
CA GLN A 272 9.42 -5.66 -16.12
C GLN A 272 7.94 -6.07 -16.03
N TYR A 273 7.06 -5.10 -16.24
CA TYR A 273 5.63 -5.38 -16.31
C TYR A 273 5.31 -6.16 -17.58
N ASP A 274 4.31 -7.05 -17.46
CA ASP A 274 3.58 -7.49 -18.63
C ASP A 274 2.78 -6.31 -19.18
N THR A 275 3.07 -5.92 -20.41
CA THR A 275 2.41 -4.78 -21.09
C THR A 275 1.33 -5.22 -22.07
N THR A 276 1.03 -6.52 -22.12
CA THR A 276 0.00 -7.09 -22.98
C THR A 276 -1.33 -6.38 -22.74
N ASP A 277 -2.00 -5.97 -23.82
CA ASP A 277 -3.30 -5.28 -23.77
C ASP A 277 -3.36 -3.96 -22.96
N SER A 278 -2.24 -3.42 -22.49
CA SER A 278 -2.20 -2.22 -21.64
C SER A 278 -2.99 -1.05 -22.23
N PHE A 279 -2.83 -0.78 -23.54
CA PHE A 279 -3.59 0.28 -24.22
C PHE A 279 -5.08 -0.05 -24.28
N LYS A 280 -5.45 -1.29 -24.60
CA LYS A 280 -6.85 -1.74 -24.66
C LYS A 280 -7.55 -1.59 -23.31
N ILE A 281 -6.86 -1.91 -22.22
CA ILE A 281 -7.36 -1.73 -20.85
C ILE A 281 -7.62 -0.24 -20.60
N LEU A 282 -6.63 0.62 -20.80
CA LEU A 282 -6.79 2.05 -20.63
C LEU A 282 -7.92 2.61 -21.51
N TRP A 283 -7.94 2.24 -22.77
CA TRP A 283 -8.99 2.68 -23.70
C TRP A 283 -10.38 2.26 -23.24
N SER A 284 -10.57 1.02 -22.80
CA SER A 284 -11.88 0.52 -22.37
C SER A 284 -12.45 1.30 -21.17
N HIS A 285 -11.59 1.73 -20.25
CA HIS A 285 -12.00 2.45 -19.04
C HIS A 285 -12.07 3.97 -19.20
N TYR A 286 -11.26 4.56 -20.11
CA TYR A 286 -11.03 6.01 -20.12
C TYR A 286 -11.34 6.72 -21.43
N LYS A 287 -11.76 6.04 -22.49
CA LYS A 287 -12.07 6.65 -23.80
C LYS A 287 -13.12 7.78 -23.76
N THR A 288 -13.95 7.85 -22.75
CA THR A 288 -14.96 8.89 -22.56
C THR A 288 -14.48 10.07 -21.71
N TYR A 289 -13.23 10.03 -21.22
CA TYR A 289 -12.67 11.06 -20.35
C TYR A 289 -11.72 11.97 -21.12
N PRO A 290 -12.02 13.28 -21.28
CA PRO A 290 -11.14 14.22 -22.00
C PRO A 290 -9.72 14.27 -21.44
N TYR A 291 -9.58 14.12 -20.11
CA TYR A 291 -8.29 14.08 -19.44
C TYR A 291 -7.38 12.92 -19.91
N PHE A 292 -7.95 11.80 -20.33
CA PHE A 292 -7.18 10.69 -20.89
C PHE A 292 -6.45 11.10 -22.18
N TYR A 293 -7.14 11.76 -23.10
CA TYR A 293 -6.54 12.24 -24.36
C TYR A 293 -5.47 13.30 -24.10
N TRP A 294 -5.78 14.25 -23.22
CA TRP A 294 -4.80 15.25 -22.81
C TRP A 294 -3.54 14.60 -22.23
N LEU A 295 -3.71 13.59 -21.36
CA LEU A 295 -2.60 12.86 -20.77
C LEU A 295 -1.77 12.13 -21.83
N MET A 296 -2.40 11.38 -22.74
CA MET A 296 -1.70 10.62 -23.80
C MET A 296 -0.92 11.52 -24.74
N ILE A 297 -1.47 12.70 -25.12
CA ILE A 297 -0.80 13.68 -25.98
C ILE A 297 0.38 14.34 -25.25
N THR A 298 0.20 14.68 -23.98
CA THR A 298 1.20 15.47 -23.24
C THR A 298 2.25 14.62 -22.52
N ALA A 299 1.98 13.33 -22.30
CA ALA A 299 2.88 12.44 -21.57
C ALA A 299 4.32 12.39 -22.12
N PRO A 300 4.58 12.34 -23.43
CA PRO A 300 5.94 12.34 -23.97
C PRO A 300 6.73 13.58 -23.53
N PHE A 301 6.08 14.74 -23.46
CA PHE A 301 6.74 16.01 -23.12
C PHE A 301 7.01 16.16 -21.64
N TRP A 302 5.97 16.11 -20.78
CA TRP A 302 6.16 16.27 -19.34
C TRP A 302 6.93 15.10 -18.72
N GLY A 303 6.72 13.89 -19.25
CA GLY A 303 7.43 12.70 -18.78
C GLY A 303 8.92 12.79 -19.10
N THR A 304 9.30 13.16 -20.32
CA THR A 304 10.70 13.39 -20.69
C THR A 304 11.32 14.47 -19.79
N TRP A 305 10.63 15.58 -19.60
CA TRP A 305 11.10 16.63 -18.71
C TRP A 305 11.28 16.14 -17.27
N SER A 306 10.22 15.60 -16.66
CA SER A 306 10.20 15.24 -15.24
C SER A 306 11.05 14.04 -14.87
N TYR A 307 11.11 13.02 -15.75
CA TYR A 307 11.79 11.74 -15.43
C TYR A 307 13.16 11.59 -16.09
N ILE A 308 13.49 12.38 -17.07
CA ILE A 308 14.75 12.29 -17.80
C ILE A 308 15.60 13.56 -17.64
N ILE A 309 15.07 14.70 -18.05
CA ILE A 309 15.85 15.94 -18.10
C ILE A 309 16.16 16.45 -16.68
N VAL A 310 15.14 16.59 -15.84
CA VAL A 310 15.33 17.12 -14.48
C VAL A 310 16.29 16.25 -13.67
N PRO A 311 16.11 14.92 -13.53
CA PRO A 311 17.03 14.11 -12.74
C PRO A 311 18.44 13.99 -13.31
N LYS A 312 18.59 13.93 -14.64
CA LYS A 312 19.87 13.63 -15.29
C LYS A 312 20.68 14.84 -15.71
N VAL A 313 20.04 15.96 -15.96
CA VAL A 313 20.67 17.19 -16.46
C VAL A 313 20.57 18.29 -15.43
N VAL A 314 19.33 18.65 -15.04
CA VAL A 314 19.12 19.81 -14.17
C VAL A 314 19.65 19.56 -12.76
N LYS A 315 19.33 18.41 -12.15
CA LYS A 315 19.76 18.10 -10.78
C LYS A 315 21.29 18.01 -10.62
N PRO A 316 22.05 17.30 -11.48
CA PRO A 316 23.50 17.31 -11.42
C PRO A 316 24.10 18.70 -11.63
N PHE A 317 23.57 19.47 -12.58
CA PHE A 317 24.02 20.85 -12.83
C PHE A 317 23.79 21.75 -11.61
N LEU A 318 22.62 21.69 -10.97
CA LEU A 318 22.34 22.44 -9.73
C LEU A 318 23.22 21.99 -8.56
N ASN A 319 23.59 20.71 -8.49
CA ASN A 319 24.51 20.21 -7.47
C ASN A 319 25.91 20.76 -7.68
N ILE A 320 26.43 20.79 -8.92
CA ILE A 320 27.74 21.39 -9.27
C ILE A 320 27.78 22.87 -8.87
N LEU A 321 26.70 23.59 -9.05
CA LEU A 321 26.59 25.00 -8.67
C LEU A 321 26.32 25.24 -7.18
N GLY A 322 26.15 24.17 -6.36
CA GLY A 322 25.78 24.31 -4.96
C GLY A 322 24.33 24.80 -4.71
N LEU A 323 23.54 24.91 -5.76
CA LEU A 323 22.19 25.50 -5.71
C LEU A 323 21.05 24.51 -5.48
N TYR A 324 21.33 23.19 -5.53
CA TYR A 324 20.28 22.17 -5.45
C TYR A 324 19.52 22.18 -4.12
N GLU A 325 20.23 22.26 -3.00
CA GLU A 325 19.57 22.29 -1.68
C GLU A 325 18.80 23.59 -1.44
N ILE A 326 19.24 24.70 -2.02
CA ILE A 326 18.53 25.98 -1.95
C ILE A 326 17.23 25.91 -2.72
N THR A 327 17.27 25.39 -3.96
CA THR A 327 16.07 25.22 -4.79
C THR A 327 15.09 24.22 -4.20
N ARG A 328 15.58 23.13 -3.58
CA ARG A 328 14.74 22.15 -2.88
C ARG A 328 14.02 22.77 -1.68
N LYS A 329 14.69 23.61 -0.89
CA LYS A 329 14.08 24.34 0.25
C LYS A 329 13.01 25.34 -0.22
N ILE A 330 13.24 26.03 -1.33
CA ILE A 330 12.28 26.99 -1.90
C ILE A 330 11.03 26.26 -2.43
N ILE A 331 11.20 25.12 -3.11
CA ILE A 331 10.08 24.33 -3.63
C ILE A 331 9.24 23.76 -2.48
N LYS A 332 9.89 23.23 -1.41
CA LYS A 332 9.18 22.72 -0.22
C LYS A 332 8.45 23.81 0.58
N ARG A 333 8.85 25.09 0.48
CA ARG A 333 8.14 26.20 1.12
C ARG A 333 6.91 26.68 0.34
N LYS A 334 6.79 26.30 -0.93
CA LYS A 334 5.66 26.67 -1.81
C LYS A 334 4.64 25.55 -2.01
N GLN A 335 4.91 24.38 -1.47
CA GLN A 335 3.99 23.23 -1.36
C GLN A 335 3.43 23.12 0.06
#